data_0b9f639ad5cbd61175917a40e550149e
#
_entry.id   0b9f639ad5cbd61175917a40e550149e
#
_cell.length_a   1.000
_cell.length_b   1.000
_cell.length_c   1.000
_cell.angle_alpha   90.00
_cell.angle_beta   90.00
_cell.angle_gamma   90.00
#
_symmetry.space_group_name_H-M   'P 1'
#
loop_
_entity.id
_entity.type
_entity.pdbx_description
1 polymer ?
#
loop_
_entity_poly.entity_id
_entity_poly.type
_entity_poly.pdbx_seq_one_letter_code
_entity_poly.pdbx_strand_id
1 'polypeptide(L)'
;MNKFFKTIFFILFVFINQAESKILSIGSSNAKVTVKVFSSLTCPHCANFHTEIFNKLKKDYIDIGLVKFEHHAFPLDLAALNAEVLVRCQTNNEKKFKLLEEIYNKQKIWAVGSDINKINDLIKKIGARFDLTEDMMNSCLADNNAQDEILNQRIEAQKKYKIDSTPTVIVNEKKYTNKVDYKTFKKIIEKNL
;
A
#
# COMPACT_ATOMS: atom_id res chain seq x y z
N MET A 1 -61.70 14.10 -27.69
CA MET A 1 -60.39 13.70 -28.29
C MET A 1 -59.29 14.06 -27.32
N ASN A 2 -58.94 13.11 -26.40
CA ASN A 2 -57.95 13.32 -25.37
C ASN A 2 -56.63 12.71 -25.82
N LYS A 3 -55.63 13.55 -26.07
CA LYS A 3 -54.29 13.10 -26.37
C LYS A 3 -53.54 12.86 -25.03
N PHE A 4 -53.35 11.61 -24.67
CA PHE A 4 -52.48 11.19 -23.57
C PHE A 4 -51.04 11.37 -24.01
N PHE A 5 -50.35 12.36 -23.41
CA PHE A 5 -48.92 12.58 -23.54
C PHE A 5 -48.25 11.62 -22.54
N LYS A 6 -47.69 10.48 -23.01
CA LYS A 6 -46.85 9.60 -22.22
C LYS A 6 -45.45 10.15 -22.15
N THR A 7 -45.14 10.84 -21.05
CA THR A 7 -43.76 11.27 -20.74
C THR A 7 -42.96 10.04 -20.30
N ILE A 8 -42.08 9.53 -21.16
CA ILE A 8 -41.11 8.48 -20.83
C ILE A 8 -39.98 9.15 -20.06
N PHE A 9 -39.93 8.88 -18.74
CA PHE A 9 -38.85 9.31 -17.85
C PHE A 9 -37.66 8.35 -18.07
N PHE A 10 -36.67 8.79 -18.85
CA PHE A 10 -35.43 8.03 -19.06
C PHE A 10 -34.56 8.20 -17.83
N ILE A 11 -34.56 7.23 -16.91
CA ILE A 11 -33.67 7.20 -15.76
C ILE A 11 -32.28 6.86 -16.28
N LEU A 12 -31.43 7.91 -16.38
CA LEU A 12 -30.01 7.74 -16.68
C LEU A 12 -29.33 7.11 -15.45
N PHE A 13 -29.10 5.79 -15.50
CA PHE A 13 -28.27 5.10 -14.51
C PHE A 13 -26.82 5.53 -14.73
N VAL A 14 -26.39 6.53 -13.98
CA VAL A 14 -24.97 6.88 -13.90
C VAL A 14 -24.29 5.79 -13.11
N PHE A 15 -23.62 4.86 -13.80
CA PHE A 15 -22.67 3.95 -13.18
C PHE A 15 -21.51 4.81 -12.65
N ILE A 16 -21.58 5.15 -11.36
CA ILE A 16 -20.43 5.68 -10.65
C ILE A 16 -19.45 4.50 -10.56
N ASN A 17 -18.48 4.45 -11.49
CA ASN A 17 -17.30 3.63 -11.31
C ASN A 17 -16.63 4.15 -10.03
N GLN A 18 -16.88 3.47 -8.90
CA GLN A 18 -16.03 3.63 -7.73
C GLN A 18 -14.65 3.14 -8.16
N ALA A 19 -13.74 4.08 -8.39
CA ALA A 19 -12.33 3.76 -8.52
C ALA A 19 -11.95 3.00 -7.26
N GLU A 20 -11.81 1.69 -7.39
CA GLU A 20 -11.41 0.80 -6.30
C GLU A 20 -10.10 1.36 -5.75
N SER A 21 -10.08 1.65 -4.46
CA SER A 21 -8.91 2.25 -3.80
C SER A 21 -7.68 1.40 -4.11
N LYS A 22 -6.76 1.92 -4.92
CA LYS A 22 -5.50 1.26 -5.27
C LYS A 22 -4.52 1.19 -4.07
N ILE A 23 -5.00 1.51 -2.87
CA ILE A 23 -4.26 1.39 -1.62
C ILE A 23 -4.30 -0.06 -1.16
N LEU A 24 -3.12 -0.62 -0.99
CA LEU A 24 -2.97 -1.98 -0.49
C LEU A 24 -3.41 -2.07 0.97
N SER A 25 -4.51 -2.78 1.23
CA SER A 25 -5.10 -2.90 2.57
C SER A 25 -5.41 -4.34 2.95
N ILE A 26 -5.35 -4.64 4.25
CA ILE A 26 -5.70 -5.93 4.86
C ILE A 26 -6.47 -5.70 6.16
N GLY A 27 -7.35 -6.63 6.50
CA GLY A 27 -8.26 -6.54 7.65
C GLY A 27 -9.68 -6.18 7.24
N SER A 28 -10.57 -6.11 8.22
CA SER A 28 -11.99 -5.81 7.99
C SER A 28 -12.20 -4.36 7.54
N SER A 29 -13.03 -4.16 6.50
CA SER A 29 -13.47 -2.81 6.11
C SER A 29 -14.28 -2.11 7.19
N ASN A 30 -14.89 -2.87 8.11
CA ASN A 30 -15.70 -2.37 9.22
C ASN A 30 -14.90 -2.25 10.53
N ALA A 31 -13.57 -2.41 10.49
CA ALA A 31 -12.73 -2.27 11.68
C ALA A 31 -12.84 -0.86 12.25
N LYS A 32 -12.95 -0.77 13.59
CA LYS A 32 -13.03 0.53 14.30
C LYS A 32 -11.74 1.35 14.15
N VAL A 33 -10.62 0.66 14.00
CA VAL A 33 -9.30 1.30 13.92
C VAL A 33 -8.73 1.10 12.52
N THR A 34 -8.34 2.19 11.87
CA THR A 34 -7.56 2.16 10.63
C THR A 34 -6.14 2.63 10.90
N VAL A 35 -5.17 1.78 10.54
CA VAL A 35 -3.74 2.07 10.62
C VAL A 35 -3.21 2.29 9.21
N LYS A 36 -2.82 3.52 8.89
CA LYS A 36 -2.17 3.89 7.62
C LYS A 36 -0.67 4.02 7.88
N VAL A 37 0.14 3.33 7.08
CA VAL A 37 1.61 3.40 7.20
C VAL A 37 2.19 3.86 5.87
N PHE A 38 2.78 5.06 5.90
CA PHE A 38 3.48 5.64 4.76
C PHE A 38 4.93 5.16 4.77
N SER A 39 5.28 4.36 3.79
CA SER A 39 6.51 3.57 3.79
C SER A 39 7.24 3.62 2.46
N SER A 40 8.57 3.54 2.52
CA SER A 40 9.42 3.30 1.37
C SER A 40 10.04 1.90 1.44
N LEU A 41 10.03 1.19 0.32
CA LEU A 41 10.57 -0.17 0.25
C LEU A 41 12.10 -0.23 0.37
N THR A 42 12.81 0.89 0.20
CA THR A 42 14.25 0.99 0.44
C THR A 42 14.60 1.47 1.85
N CYS A 43 13.61 1.93 2.64
CA CYS A 43 13.86 2.44 4.00
C CYS A 43 14.06 1.30 5.01
N PRO A 44 15.23 1.20 5.69
CA PRO A 44 15.49 0.15 6.69
C PRO A 44 14.53 0.20 7.89
N HIS A 45 14.12 1.39 8.31
CA HIS A 45 13.15 1.54 9.40
C HIS A 45 11.75 1.04 9.02
N CYS A 46 11.38 1.13 7.72
CA CYS A 46 10.14 0.56 7.21
C CYS A 46 10.19 -0.98 7.21
N ALA A 47 11.31 -1.56 6.81
CA ALA A 47 11.51 -3.01 6.89
C ALA A 47 11.41 -3.50 8.35
N ASN A 48 12.06 -2.81 9.30
CA ASN A 48 11.97 -3.15 10.73
C ASN A 48 10.52 -3.01 11.24
N PHE A 49 9.79 -1.96 10.83
CA PHE A 49 8.37 -1.83 11.19
C PHE A 49 7.56 -3.05 10.73
N HIS A 50 7.78 -3.50 9.50
CA HIS A 50 7.08 -4.65 8.95
C HIS A 50 7.42 -5.95 9.71
N THR A 51 8.68 -6.23 9.97
CA THR A 51 9.10 -7.46 10.62
C THR A 51 8.76 -7.52 12.11
N GLU A 52 8.85 -6.40 12.82
CA GLU A 52 8.73 -6.39 14.29
C GLU A 52 7.35 -5.94 14.78
N ILE A 53 6.68 -5.02 14.06
CA ILE A 53 5.43 -4.41 14.51
C ILE A 53 4.24 -4.96 13.72
N PHE A 54 4.30 -4.91 12.38
CA PHE A 54 3.18 -5.33 11.54
C PHE A 54 2.79 -6.79 11.76
N ASN A 55 3.74 -7.72 11.86
CA ASN A 55 3.44 -9.14 12.09
C ASN A 55 2.69 -9.37 13.41
N LYS A 56 3.06 -8.65 14.46
CA LYS A 56 2.35 -8.71 15.76
C LYS A 56 0.98 -8.04 15.66
N LEU A 57 0.91 -6.86 15.02
CA LEU A 57 -0.35 -6.15 14.77
C LEU A 57 -1.33 -7.03 13.97
N LYS A 58 -0.80 -7.72 12.95
CA LYS A 58 -1.60 -8.62 12.13
C LYS A 58 -2.24 -9.72 12.98
N LYS A 59 -1.44 -10.44 13.74
CA LYS A 59 -1.91 -11.52 14.62
C LYS A 59 -2.88 -11.04 15.70
N ASP A 60 -2.54 -9.93 16.37
CA ASP A 60 -3.26 -9.51 17.57
C ASP A 60 -4.54 -8.72 17.28
N TYR A 61 -4.64 -8.09 16.08
CA TYR A 61 -5.75 -7.16 15.80
C TYR A 61 -6.32 -7.24 14.39
N ILE A 62 -5.50 -7.46 13.34
CA ILE A 62 -5.99 -7.45 11.97
C ILE A 62 -6.76 -8.74 11.68
N ASP A 63 -6.18 -9.90 12.00
CA ASP A 63 -6.78 -11.22 11.73
C ASP A 63 -8.08 -11.44 12.50
N ILE A 64 -8.28 -10.75 13.62
CA ILE A 64 -9.52 -10.79 14.41
C ILE A 64 -10.48 -9.63 14.08
N GLY A 65 -10.19 -8.85 13.03
CA GLY A 65 -11.09 -7.84 12.46
C GLY A 65 -11.18 -6.51 13.22
N LEU A 66 -10.35 -6.26 14.24
CA LEU A 66 -10.37 -5.03 15.04
C LEU A 66 -9.63 -3.87 14.35
N VAL A 67 -8.65 -4.17 13.50
CA VAL A 67 -7.83 -3.20 12.80
C VAL A 67 -7.88 -3.46 11.29
N LYS A 68 -8.07 -2.38 10.52
CA LYS A 68 -7.74 -2.31 9.09
C LYS A 68 -6.35 -1.70 8.93
N PHE A 69 -5.47 -2.38 8.22
CA PHE A 69 -4.14 -1.87 7.90
C PHE A 69 -4.09 -1.44 6.44
N GLU A 70 -3.47 -0.29 6.18
CA GLU A 70 -3.27 0.26 4.85
C GLU A 70 -1.77 0.55 4.65
N HIS A 71 -1.17 -0.08 3.63
CA HIS A 71 0.14 0.27 3.15
C HIS A 71 0.03 1.41 2.13
N HIS A 72 0.63 2.54 2.44
CA HIS A 72 0.70 3.71 1.57
C HIS A 72 2.14 3.87 1.05
N ALA A 73 2.32 3.70 -0.26
CA ALA A 73 3.61 3.90 -0.88
C ALA A 73 4.12 5.35 -0.72
N PHE A 74 5.33 5.47 -0.21
CA PHE A 74 6.04 6.73 -0.08
C PHE A 74 7.49 6.55 -0.53
N PRO A 75 7.73 6.28 -1.85
CA PRO A 75 9.05 5.97 -2.35
C PRO A 75 10.01 7.13 -2.14
N LEU A 76 11.20 6.84 -1.59
CA LEU A 76 12.26 7.82 -1.36
C LEU A 76 13.22 7.92 -2.55
N ASP A 77 13.25 6.90 -3.40
CA ASP A 77 14.12 6.77 -4.56
C ASP A 77 13.47 5.92 -5.67
N LEU A 78 14.14 5.82 -6.81
CA LEU A 78 13.66 5.06 -7.97
C LEU A 78 13.56 3.55 -7.70
N ALA A 79 14.47 3.01 -6.89
CA ALA A 79 14.44 1.59 -6.54
C ALA A 79 13.19 1.24 -5.71
N ALA A 80 12.81 2.12 -4.75
CA ALA A 80 11.58 1.98 -3.99
C ALA A 80 10.34 2.12 -4.88
N LEU A 81 10.35 3.06 -5.83
CA LEU A 81 9.26 3.25 -6.79
C LEU A 81 9.06 1.99 -7.64
N ASN A 82 10.14 1.47 -8.23
CA ASN A 82 10.08 0.26 -9.07
C ASN A 82 9.62 -0.97 -8.26
N ALA A 83 10.09 -1.14 -7.04
CA ALA A 83 9.65 -2.21 -6.15
C ALA A 83 8.15 -2.08 -5.83
N GLU A 84 7.63 -0.87 -5.60
CA GLU A 84 6.21 -0.63 -5.35
C GLU A 84 5.35 -0.90 -6.59
N VAL A 85 5.81 -0.50 -7.80
CA VAL A 85 5.17 -0.86 -9.07
C VAL A 85 5.07 -2.37 -9.19
N LEU A 86 6.13 -3.11 -8.87
CA LEU A 86 6.15 -4.56 -8.95
C LEU A 86 5.17 -5.21 -7.97
N VAL A 87 5.06 -4.69 -6.73
CA VAL A 87 4.03 -5.13 -5.78
C VAL A 87 2.64 -4.92 -6.35
N ARG A 88 2.37 -3.77 -6.96
CA ARG A 88 1.06 -3.45 -7.55
C ARG A 88 0.74 -4.25 -8.80
N CYS A 89 1.76 -4.75 -9.50
CA CYS A 89 1.62 -5.65 -10.65
C CYS A 89 0.90 -6.96 -10.29
N GLN A 90 1.03 -7.41 -9.05
CA GLN A 90 0.29 -8.56 -8.55
C GLN A 90 -1.20 -8.22 -8.39
N THR A 91 -2.10 -8.99 -9.01
CA THR A 91 -3.55 -8.74 -9.01
C THR A 91 -4.26 -9.34 -7.79
N ASN A 92 -3.76 -10.46 -7.26
CA ASN A 92 -4.33 -11.10 -6.09
C ASN A 92 -3.87 -10.39 -4.81
N ASN A 93 -4.80 -9.86 -4.01
CA ASN A 93 -4.48 -9.07 -2.82
C ASN A 93 -3.66 -9.82 -1.77
N GLU A 94 -3.93 -11.11 -1.54
CA GLU A 94 -3.16 -11.92 -0.58
C GLU A 94 -1.71 -12.11 -1.03
N LYS A 95 -1.51 -12.45 -2.33
CA LYS A 95 -0.18 -12.58 -2.92
C LYS A 95 0.56 -11.23 -2.95
N LYS A 96 -0.17 -10.13 -3.18
CA LYS A 96 0.38 -8.77 -3.15
C LYS A 96 0.96 -8.43 -1.78
N PHE A 97 0.26 -8.72 -0.68
CA PHE A 97 0.78 -8.55 0.68
C PHE A 97 1.98 -9.45 0.96
N LYS A 98 1.92 -10.72 0.58
CA LYS A 98 3.05 -11.66 0.72
C LYS A 98 4.27 -11.20 -0.07
N LEU A 99 4.07 -10.66 -1.28
CA LEU A 99 5.14 -10.08 -2.08
C LEU A 99 5.74 -8.85 -1.40
N LEU A 100 4.90 -7.94 -0.88
CA LEU A 100 5.34 -6.78 -0.10
C LEU A 100 6.20 -7.21 1.11
N GLU A 101 5.74 -8.20 1.88
CA GLU A 101 6.48 -8.75 3.01
C GLU A 101 7.83 -9.34 2.59
N GLU A 102 7.86 -10.11 1.50
CA GLU A 102 9.11 -10.70 1.00
C GLU A 102 10.10 -9.64 0.49
N ILE A 103 9.61 -8.59 -0.17
CA ILE A 103 10.45 -7.45 -0.58
C ILE A 103 11.08 -6.79 0.65
N TYR A 104 10.34 -6.55 1.75
CA TYR A 104 10.93 -6.03 2.99
C TYR A 104 11.91 -7.02 3.61
N ASN A 105 11.57 -8.30 3.70
CA ASN A 105 12.44 -9.33 4.28
C ASN A 105 13.78 -9.46 3.53
N LYS A 106 13.76 -9.25 2.21
CA LYS A 106 14.96 -9.32 1.35
C LYS A 106 15.58 -7.94 1.06
N GLN A 107 15.15 -6.88 1.73
CA GLN A 107 15.61 -5.51 1.46
C GLN A 107 17.14 -5.40 1.44
N LYS A 108 17.83 -6.02 2.39
CA LYS A 108 19.30 -6.00 2.48
C LYS A 108 20.01 -6.71 1.31
N ILE A 109 19.27 -7.49 0.50
CA ILE A 109 19.80 -8.21 -0.66
C ILE A 109 19.57 -7.41 -1.93
N TRP A 110 18.37 -6.86 -2.13
CA TRP A 110 18.03 -6.21 -3.37
C TRP A 110 18.23 -4.69 -3.36
N ALA A 111 18.07 -4.02 -2.21
CA ALA A 111 18.19 -2.57 -2.09
C ALA A 111 19.65 -2.14 -1.82
N VAL A 112 20.58 -2.61 -2.65
CA VAL A 112 22.03 -2.37 -2.49
C VAL A 112 22.63 -1.86 -3.79
N GLY A 113 23.60 -0.93 -3.66
CA GLY A 113 24.25 -0.29 -4.82
C GLY A 113 23.39 0.76 -5.49
N SER A 114 23.84 1.24 -6.65
CA SER A 114 23.21 2.32 -7.43
C SER A 114 22.80 1.91 -8.85
N ASP A 115 23.12 0.68 -9.26
CA ASP A 115 22.73 0.18 -10.58
C ASP A 115 21.28 -0.29 -10.58
N ILE A 116 20.40 0.56 -11.12
CA ILE A 116 18.95 0.32 -11.13
C ILE A 116 18.57 -0.95 -11.90
N ASN A 117 19.34 -1.33 -12.94
CA ASN A 117 19.04 -2.54 -13.70
C ASN A 117 19.29 -3.78 -12.85
N LYS A 118 20.41 -3.84 -12.12
CA LYS A 118 20.70 -4.94 -11.19
C LYS A 118 19.66 -5.01 -10.06
N ILE A 119 19.26 -3.85 -9.54
CA ILE A 119 18.19 -3.78 -8.52
C ILE A 119 16.89 -4.33 -9.09
N ASN A 120 16.49 -3.91 -10.29
CA ASN A 120 15.27 -4.41 -10.95
C ASN A 120 15.34 -5.93 -11.18
N ASP A 121 16.49 -6.47 -11.57
CA ASP A 121 16.67 -7.93 -11.74
C ASP A 121 16.51 -8.68 -10.41
N LEU A 122 16.98 -8.09 -9.31
CA LEU A 122 16.83 -8.70 -7.98
C LEU A 122 15.37 -8.67 -7.50
N ILE A 123 14.66 -7.56 -7.68
CA ILE A 123 13.23 -7.50 -7.30
C ILE A 123 12.37 -8.37 -8.22
N LYS A 124 12.69 -8.49 -9.52
CA LYS A 124 12.01 -9.43 -10.43
C LYS A 124 12.18 -10.88 -10.02
N LYS A 125 13.37 -11.28 -9.53
CA LYS A 125 13.57 -12.63 -8.95
C LYS A 125 12.67 -12.89 -7.75
N ILE A 126 12.36 -11.87 -6.96
CA ILE A 126 11.38 -11.98 -5.86
C ILE A 126 9.97 -12.11 -6.45
N GLY A 127 9.59 -11.24 -7.38
CA GLY A 127 8.26 -11.24 -8.03
C GLY A 127 7.92 -12.56 -8.70
N ALA A 128 8.89 -13.22 -9.35
CA ALA A 128 8.71 -14.53 -10.01
C ALA A 128 8.24 -15.63 -9.04
N ARG A 129 8.55 -15.52 -7.75
CA ARG A 129 8.09 -16.47 -6.71
C ARG A 129 6.61 -16.28 -6.35
N PHE A 130 5.98 -15.22 -6.87
CA PHE A 130 4.58 -14.85 -6.67
C PHE A 130 3.79 -14.85 -7.99
N ASP A 131 4.17 -15.72 -8.91
CA ASP A 131 3.52 -15.96 -10.21
C ASP A 131 3.54 -14.73 -11.17
N LEU A 132 4.47 -13.80 -10.98
CA LEU A 132 4.71 -12.74 -11.96
C LEU A 132 5.69 -13.25 -13.02
N THR A 133 5.26 -13.30 -14.26
CA THR A 133 6.16 -13.62 -15.38
C THR A 133 7.10 -12.45 -15.68
N GLU A 134 8.20 -12.72 -16.34
CA GLU A 134 9.16 -11.67 -16.72
C GLU A 134 8.51 -10.60 -17.61
N ASP A 135 7.69 -11.01 -18.58
CA ASP A 135 6.98 -10.09 -19.47
C ASP A 135 5.98 -9.21 -18.70
N MET A 136 5.25 -9.78 -17.74
CA MET A 136 4.36 -8.99 -16.86
C MET A 136 5.15 -7.94 -16.08
N MET A 137 6.26 -8.35 -15.46
CA MET A 137 7.07 -7.45 -14.65
C MET A 137 7.73 -6.35 -15.49
N ASN A 138 8.23 -6.69 -16.66
CA ASN A 138 8.79 -5.71 -17.61
C ASN A 138 7.72 -4.72 -18.07
N SER A 139 6.53 -5.18 -18.40
CA SER A 139 5.40 -4.33 -18.80
C SER A 139 4.98 -3.39 -17.66
N CYS A 140 4.86 -3.91 -16.41
CA CYS A 140 4.53 -3.10 -15.25
C CYS A 140 5.60 -2.01 -14.97
N LEU A 141 6.88 -2.37 -15.03
CA LEU A 141 7.98 -1.43 -14.77
C LEU A 141 8.09 -0.36 -15.87
N ALA A 142 7.61 -0.63 -17.07
CA ALA A 142 7.55 0.33 -18.17
C ALA A 142 6.28 1.21 -18.15
N ASP A 143 5.32 0.93 -17.27
CA ASP A 143 4.07 1.69 -17.18
C ASP A 143 4.27 3.00 -16.40
N ASN A 144 4.48 4.08 -17.15
CA ASN A 144 4.61 5.43 -16.58
C ASN A 144 3.36 5.87 -15.80
N ASN A 145 2.16 5.43 -16.20
CA ASN A 145 0.93 5.81 -15.49
C ASN A 145 0.90 5.19 -14.09
N ALA A 146 1.35 3.94 -13.94
CA ALA A 146 1.46 3.30 -12.64
C ALA A 146 2.48 4.01 -11.73
N GLN A 147 3.60 4.46 -12.28
CA GLN A 147 4.60 5.24 -11.55
C GLN A 147 4.05 6.61 -11.13
N ASP A 148 3.44 7.35 -12.06
CA ASP A 148 2.85 8.67 -11.80
C ASP A 148 1.76 8.61 -10.74
N GLU A 149 0.94 7.56 -10.75
CA GLU A 149 -0.07 7.35 -9.71
C GLU A 149 0.54 7.20 -8.32
N ILE A 150 1.61 6.42 -8.17
CA ILE A 150 2.31 6.25 -6.89
C ILE A 150 2.91 7.59 -6.44
N LEU A 151 3.54 8.33 -7.35
CA LEU A 151 4.14 9.62 -7.04
C LEU A 151 3.10 10.67 -6.67
N ASN A 152 1.95 10.70 -7.36
CA ASN A 152 0.84 11.58 -7.02
C ASN A 152 0.27 11.26 -5.63
N GLN A 153 0.06 9.99 -5.31
CA GLN A 153 -0.37 9.56 -3.97
C GLN A 153 0.62 9.99 -2.88
N ARG A 154 1.94 9.90 -3.15
CA ARG A 154 2.98 10.40 -2.25
C ARG A 154 2.86 11.91 -2.03
N ILE A 155 2.69 12.70 -3.11
CA ILE A 155 2.55 14.16 -3.04
C ILE A 155 1.31 14.55 -2.24
N GLU A 156 0.18 13.92 -2.48
CA GLU A 156 -1.07 14.16 -1.75
C GLU A 156 -0.93 13.82 -0.26
N ALA A 157 -0.31 12.69 0.06
CA ALA A 157 -0.05 12.28 1.43
C ALA A 157 0.88 13.27 2.14
N GLN A 158 1.93 13.73 1.47
CA GLN A 158 2.84 14.75 2.01
C GLN A 158 2.09 16.06 2.32
N LYS A 159 1.22 16.51 1.41
CA LYS A 159 0.39 17.72 1.62
C LYS A 159 -0.58 17.54 2.78
N LYS A 160 -1.32 16.41 2.81
CA LYS A 160 -2.37 16.15 3.80
C LYS A 160 -1.81 15.93 5.21
N TYR A 161 -0.80 15.07 5.35
CA TYR A 161 -0.31 14.60 6.65
C TYR A 161 1.03 15.21 7.06
N LYS A 162 1.61 16.11 6.24
CA LYS A 162 2.94 16.71 6.49
C LYS A 162 4.00 15.64 6.77
N ILE A 163 4.08 14.65 5.86
CA ILE A 163 5.03 13.54 5.99
C ILE A 163 6.42 14.03 5.62
N ASP A 164 7.37 13.84 6.52
CA ASP A 164 8.77 14.25 6.43
C ASP A 164 9.75 13.07 6.56
N SER A 165 9.26 11.92 6.99
CA SER A 165 10.07 10.74 7.25
C SER A 165 9.25 9.45 7.08
N THR A 166 9.95 8.31 6.90
CA THR A 166 9.35 6.99 6.79
C THR A 166 9.95 6.02 7.82
N PRO A 167 9.17 5.12 8.41
CA PRO A 167 7.72 5.04 8.29
C PRO A 167 7.01 6.16 9.05
N THR A 168 5.96 6.76 8.46
CA THR A 168 5.01 7.60 9.19
C THR A 168 3.72 6.80 9.42
N VAL A 169 3.25 6.77 10.66
CA VAL A 169 2.07 6.03 11.08
C VAL A 169 0.92 6.98 11.42
N ILE A 170 -0.25 6.71 10.85
CA ILE A 170 -1.50 7.41 11.12
C ILE A 170 -2.50 6.39 11.66
N VAL A 171 -3.10 6.68 12.81
CA VAL A 171 -4.18 5.86 13.40
C VAL A 171 -5.42 6.73 13.51
N ASN A 172 -6.50 6.34 12.87
CA ASN A 172 -7.76 7.11 12.82
C ASN A 172 -7.51 8.61 12.57
N GLU A 173 -6.80 8.93 11.47
CA GLU A 173 -6.43 10.29 11.02
C GLU A 173 -5.43 11.04 11.93
N LYS A 174 -4.99 10.47 13.05
CA LYS A 174 -3.99 11.07 13.93
C LYS A 174 -2.59 10.58 13.61
N LYS A 175 -1.68 11.50 13.30
CA LYS A 175 -0.25 11.23 13.05
C LYS A 175 0.49 10.91 14.37
N TYR A 176 1.28 9.85 14.34
CA TYR A 176 2.17 9.45 15.43
C TYR A 176 3.61 9.59 14.95
N THR A 177 4.38 10.48 15.60
CA THR A 177 5.72 10.88 15.17
C THR A 177 6.85 10.23 15.94
N ASN A 178 6.55 9.61 17.09
CA ASN A 178 7.58 8.99 17.92
C ASN A 178 7.98 7.62 17.37
N LYS A 179 9.25 7.25 17.58
CA LYS A 179 9.72 5.88 17.34
C LYS A 179 8.84 4.91 18.14
N VAL A 180 8.03 4.15 17.44
CA VAL A 180 6.98 3.32 18.05
C VAL A 180 7.51 1.91 18.14
N ASP A 181 7.79 1.44 19.37
CA ASP A 181 7.90 0.01 19.65
C ASP A 181 6.49 -0.63 19.71
N TYR A 182 6.43 -1.96 19.64
CA TYR A 182 5.14 -2.64 19.62
C TYR A 182 4.31 -2.39 20.88
N LYS A 183 4.92 -2.29 22.06
CA LYS A 183 4.23 -2.03 23.34
C LYS A 183 3.53 -0.68 23.33
N THR A 184 4.22 0.35 22.86
CA THR A 184 3.66 1.70 22.69
C THR A 184 2.56 1.72 21.64
N PHE A 185 2.80 1.03 20.50
CA PHE A 185 1.81 0.94 19.42
C PHE A 185 0.54 0.22 19.85
N LYS A 186 0.66 -0.88 20.59
CA LYS A 186 -0.46 -1.60 21.20
C LYS A 186 -1.35 -0.68 22.03
N LYS A 187 -0.77 0.14 22.92
CA LYS A 187 -1.54 1.13 23.73
C LYS A 187 -2.28 2.13 22.86
N ILE A 188 -1.69 2.55 21.74
CA ILE A 188 -2.33 3.47 20.79
C ILE A 188 -3.56 2.80 20.17
N ILE A 189 -3.42 1.55 19.72
CA ILE A 189 -4.53 0.79 19.13
C ILE A 189 -5.65 0.60 20.17
N GLU A 190 -5.31 0.10 21.37
CA GLU A 190 -6.29 -0.17 22.45
C GLU A 190 -7.06 1.09 22.87
N LYS A 191 -6.43 2.25 22.84
CA LYS A 191 -7.09 3.54 23.14
C LYS A 191 -8.11 3.95 22.07
N ASN A 192 -8.00 3.41 20.84
CA ASN A 192 -8.84 3.75 19.70
C ASN A 192 -9.90 2.67 19.40
N LEU A 193 -9.88 1.54 20.10
CA LEU A 193 -10.91 0.50 20.06
C LEU A 193 -12.12 0.88 20.93
#